data_aaa1e20c9b85b817e5bcf1729320439c
#
_entry.id   aaa1e20c9b85b817e5bcf1729320439c
#
_cell.length_a   1.000
_cell.length_b   1.000
_cell.length_c   1.000
_cell.angle_alpha   90.00
_cell.angle_beta   90.00
_cell.angle_gamma   90.00
#
_symmetry.space_group_name_H-M   'P 1'
#
loop_
_entity.id
_entity.type
_entity.pdbx_description
1 polymer ?
#
loop_
_entity_poly.entity_id
_entity_poly.type
_entity_poly.pdbx_seq_one_letter_code
_entity_poly.pdbx_strand_id
1 'polypeptide(L)'
;MNPRIITANAEPYVRARRLAARTLLLAGLVCCASYASAQKIGVQGDRLTVDGTPKFLTFVSYFGGMGAPNVIADLHLMKTLGFDGFRIWPMLDTGPQIMNGDGSLRGSEMAHFLSILDQAKQERLIVDVTFTHEHIGLTPANTRVGLANVASELRSYENVLFDIQNERNVQDRRFLAEQDVASIYRAIKAVDPARIVGCSEARGDAAGPAVDASFVARLGLDVTMLHETRSSDWYTLPVQQYVISALRANGRPAYMQEPMTTRDALFTYPSHDRAEYFLQAIAHAKLAGAAAWTFHTQEGADFRNGPAFFEDRLRQFPEPEWAFVNSLKPRIVLRTNNGVNFLVAEGGGGGGVRADRSAGGPGSWEVFDVVDLVGGPLISGDRVALATADGKHYLQAVGGGGGQLRASSETVGAAETFTIEKPGGGVIRHGDAVSLRAADSTWYVSAESGGGSNVTVAGTARGAFETFTLLFATPHSIASSAAASLREAPAGRR
;
A
#
# COMPACT_ATOMS: atom_id res chain seq x y z
N MET A 1 -37.50 -75.53 -36.31
CA MET A 1 -37.67 -74.08 -36.45
C MET A 1 -37.00 -73.43 -35.23
N ASN A 2 -35.87 -72.76 -35.41
CA ASN A 2 -35.03 -72.22 -34.33
C ASN A 2 -35.23 -70.72 -34.34
N PRO A 3 -35.49 -70.03 -33.20
CA PRO A 3 -35.52 -68.59 -33.15
C PRO A 3 -34.10 -68.06 -32.84
N ARG A 4 -33.60 -67.17 -33.70
CA ARG A 4 -32.36 -66.42 -33.49
C ARG A 4 -32.53 -65.31 -32.40
N ILE A 5 -31.69 -65.35 -31.38
CA ILE A 5 -31.54 -64.31 -30.42
C ILE A 5 -30.65 -63.21 -31.00
N ILE A 6 -31.16 -61.99 -31.09
CA ILE A 6 -30.40 -60.79 -31.47
C ILE A 6 -29.81 -60.16 -30.20
N THR A 7 -28.51 -60.25 -30.03
CA THR A 7 -27.78 -59.52 -28.98
C THR A 7 -27.48 -58.08 -29.44
N ALA A 8 -28.10 -57.11 -28.86
CA ALA A 8 -27.84 -55.70 -29.12
C ALA A 8 -26.50 -55.26 -28.46
N ASN A 9 -25.62 -54.72 -29.29
CA ASN A 9 -24.33 -54.18 -28.86
C ASN A 9 -24.50 -52.93 -27.98
N ALA A 10 -24.09 -53.04 -26.71
CA ALA A 10 -24.14 -51.96 -25.72
C ALA A 10 -22.84 -51.09 -25.66
N GLU A 11 -21.95 -51.15 -26.64
CA GLU A 11 -20.64 -50.48 -26.60
C GLU A 11 -20.59 -48.93 -26.85
N PRO A 12 -21.50 -48.29 -27.58
CA PRO A 12 -21.34 -46.84 -27.84
C PRO A 12 -21.65 -45.95 -26.61
N TYR A 13 -22.44 -46.42 -25.63
CA TYR A 13 -22.88 -45.58 -24.52
C TYR A 13 -21.82 -45.41 -23.40
N VAL A 14 -20.93 -46.37 -23.23
CA VAL A 14 -19.88 -46.32 -22.19
C VAL A 14 -18.72 -45.41 -22.62
N ARG A 15 -18.41 -45.30 -23.91
CA ARG A 15 -17.35 -44.40 -24.42
C ARG A 15 -17.76 -42.94 -24.35
N ALA A 16 -19.03 -42.61 -24.62
CA ALA A 16 -19.53 -41.22 -24.52
C ALA A 16 -19.52 -40.68 -23.08
N ARG A 17 -19.83 -41.49 -22.07
CA ARG A 17 -19.77 -41.07 -20.66
C ARG A 17 -18.32 -40.89 -20.14
N ARG A 18 -17.35 -41.66 -20.65
CA ARG A 18 -15.92 -41.46 -20.25
C ARG A 18 -15.27 -40.26 -20.93
N LEU A 19 -15.70 -39.86 -22.13
CA LEU A 19 -15.24 -38.63 -22.75
C LEU A 19 -15.85 -37.38 -22.07
N ALA A 20 -17.15 -37.41 -21.78
CA ALA A 20 -17.82 -36.28 -21.09
C ALA A 20 -17.27 -36.07 -19.69
N ALA A 21 -16.95 -37.12 -18.92
CA ALA A 21 -16.34 -37.02 -17.59
C ALA A 21 -14.89 -36.48 -17.64
N ARG A 22 -14.11 -36.82 -18.69
CA ARG A 22 -12.75 -36.28 -18.85
C ARG A 22 -12.75 -34.82 -19.30
N THR A 23 -13.68 -34.40 -20.15
CA THR A 23 -13.82 -33.00 -20.58
C THR A 23 -14.33 -32.11 -19.47
N LEU A 24 -15.21 -32.58 -18.60
CA LEU A 24 -15.66 -31.86 -17.38
C LEU A 24 -14.56 -31.78 -16.29
N LEU A 25 -13.70 -32.80 -16.16
CA LEU A 25 -12.56 -32.73 -15.24
C LEU A 25 -11.46 -31.75 -15.74
N LEU A 26 -11.21 -31.69 -17.06
CA LEU A 26 -10.27 -30.70 -17.62
C LEU A 26 -10.84 -29.27 -17.60
N ALA A 27 -12.14 -29.08 -17.80
CA ALA A 27 -12.78 -27.76 -17.66
C ALA A 27 -12.87 -27.31 -16.20
N GLY A 28 -13.01 -28.22 -15.23
CA GLY A 28 -13.00 -27.91 -13.80
C GLY A 28 -11.61 -27.59 -13.24
N LEU A 29 -10.52 -28.07 -13.85
CA LEU A 29 -9.15 -27.76 -13.43
C LEU A 29 -8.58 -26.47 -14.04
N VAL A 30 -9.21 -25.92 -15.08
CA VAL A 30 -8.80 -24.64 -15.68
C VAL A 30 -9.45 -23.43 -14.98
N CYS A 31 -10.47 -23.62 -14.13
CA CYS A 31 -11.19 -22.52 -13.46
C CYS A 31 -10.66 -22.12 -12.08
N CYS A 32 -9.56 -22.65 -11.57
CA CYS A 32 -9.07 -22.32 -10.21
C CYS A 32 -7.63 -21.81 -10.13
N ALA A 33 -7.07 -21.33 -11.24
CA ALA A 33 -5.87 -20.50 -11.17
C ALA A 33 -6.20 -19.11 -11.74
N SER A 34 -7.06 -18.37 -11.05
CA SER A 34 -7.02 -16.92 -11.13
C SER A 34 -5.69 -16.53 -10.50
N TYR A 35 -4.60 -16.56 -11.29
CA TYR A 35 -3.40 -15.85 -10.92
C TYR A 35 -3.84 -14.42 -10.64
N ALA A 36 -3.82 -14.01 -9.38
CA ALA A 36 -4.04 -12.62 -9.05
C ALA A 36 -3.07 -11.82 -9.92
N SER A 37 -3.60 -11.06 -10.88
CA SER A 37 -2.77 -10.21 -11.73
C SER A 37 -1.92 -9.34 -10.82
N ALA A 38 -0.64 -9.19 -11.14
CA ALA A 38 0.19 -8.23 -10.44
C ALA A 38 -0.48 -6.87 -10.46
N GLN A 39 -0.32 -6.11 -9.38
CA GLN A 39 -0.76 -4.72 -9.42
C GLN A 39 0.03 -3.98 -10.49
N LYS A 40 -0.67 -3.10 -11.20
CA LYS A 40 -0.05 -2.21 -12.18
C LYS A 40 0.02 -0.80 -11.60
N ILE A 41 1.25 -0.28 -11.43
CA ILE A 41 1.44 1.12 -11.09
C ILE A 41 1.34 1.98 -12.35
N GLY A 42 0.69 3.13 -12.24
CA GLY A 42 0.50 4.09 -13.33
C GLY A 42 0.57 5.53 -12.86
N VAL A 43 0.49 6.45 -13.81
CA VAL A 43 0.39 7.91 -13.57
C VAL A 43 -0.85 8.44 -14.27
N GLN A 44 -1.64 9.23 -13.55
CA GLN A 44 -2.78 9.99 -14.08
C GLN A 44 -2.69 11.42 -13.58
N GLY A 45 -2.22 12.32 -14.45
CA GLY A 45 -1.92 13.69 -14.06
C GLY A 45 -0.88 13.75 -12.94
N ASP A 46 -1.23 14.35 -11.82
CA ASP A 46 -0.38 14.49 -10.63
C ASP A 46 -0.62 13.40 -9.56
N ARG A 47 -1.20 12.26 -9.96
CA ARG A 47 -1.50 11.12 -9.08
C ARG A 47 -0.81 9.86 -9.55
N LEU A 48 -0.37 9.03 -8.60
CA LEU A 48 -0.07 7.63 -8.85
C LEU A 48 -1.37 6.82 -8.87
N THR A 49 -1.42 5.79 -9.69
CA THR A 49 -2.57 4.87 -9.78
C THR A 49 -2.13 3.45 -9.54
N VAL A 50 -3.03 2.65 -8.97
CA VAL A 50 -2.92 1.20 -8.88
C VAL A 50 -4.08 0.59 -9.65
N ASP A 51 -3.77 -0.22 -10.66
CA ASP A 51 -4.75 -0.81 -11.56
C ASP A 51 -5.70 0.26 -12.18
N GLY A 52 -5.12 1.43 -12.49
CA GLY A 52 -5.83 2.57 -13.08
C GLY A 52 -6.60 3.46 -12.08
N THR A 53 -6.66 3.10 -10.81
CA THR A 53 -7.35 3.88 -9.77
C THR A 53 -6.35 4.75 -8.99
N PRO A 54 -6.58 6.08 -8.88
CA PRO A 54 -5.73 6.95 -8.08
C PRO A 54 -5.68 6.51 -6.61
N LYS A 55 -4.47 6.41 -6.08
CA LYS A 55 -4.24 6.02 -4.69
C LYS A 55 -3.04 6.76 -4.11
N PHE A 56 -3.14 7.17 -2.84
CA PHE A 56 -1.98 7.60 -2.06
C PHE A 56 -1.22 6.36 -1.58
N LEU A 57 0.05 6.22 -1.97
CA LEU A 57 0.83 5.01 -1.70
C LEU A 57 1.74 5.18 -0.49
N THR A 58 1.85 4.12 0.30
CA THR A 58 2.73 4.05 1.46
C THR A 58 3.80 2.99 1.24
N PHE A 59 5.06 3.41 1.34
CA PHE A 59 6.22 2.54 1.17
C PHE A 59 7.00 2.44 2.48
N VAL A 60 7.83 1.41 2.58
CA VAL A 60 8.87 1.28 3.61
C VAL A 60 10.24 1.13 2.95
N SER A 61 11.26 1.78 3.50
CA SER A 61 12.64 1.58 3.07
C SER A 61 13.13 0.20 3.49
N TYR A 62 13.58 -0.61 2.51
CA TYR A 62 14.07 -1.96 2.70
C TYR A 62 15.57 -2.02 2.42
N PHE A 63 16.35 -1.33 3.26
CA PHE A 63 17.80 -1.30 3.16
C PHE A 63 18.38 -2.69 3.36
N GLY A 64 19.33 -3.08 2.51
CA GLY A 64 19.95 -4.40 2.56
C GLY A 64 18.99 -5.54 2.16
N GLY A 65 17.83 -5.23 1.58
CA GLY A 65 16.85 -6.23 1.14
C GLY A 65 17.41 -7.28 0.17
N MET A 66 18.43 -6.92 -0.63
CA MET A 66 19.16 -7.86 -1.49
C MET A 66 19.93 -8.94 -0.71
N GLY A 67 20.25 -8.70 0.55
CA GLY A 67 20.92 -9.64 1.45
C GLY A 67 20.04 -10.16 2.58
N ALA A 68 18.75 -9.83 2.59
CA ALA A 68 17.84 -10.22 3.65
C ALA A 68 17.69 -11.76 3.73
N PRO A 69 17.74 -12.35 4.94
CA PRO A 69 17.77 -13.80 5.11
C PRO A 69 16.44 -14.48 4.81
N ASN A 70 15.32 -13.77 4.86
CA ASN A 70 13.99 -14.31 4.59
C ASN A 70 13.07 -13.27 3.92
N VAL A 71 13.34 -12.94 2.68
CA VAL A 71 12.59 -11.97 1.88
C VAL A 71 11.09 -12.31 1.82
N ILE A 72 10.74 -13.61 1.71
CA ILE A 72 9.33 -14.04 1.59
C ILE A 72 8.55 -13.62 2.84
N ALA A 73 9.07 -13.92 4.03
CA ALA A 73 8.41 -13.54 5.27
C ALA A 73 8.38 -12.01 5.46
N ASP A 74 9.44 -11.32 5.08
CA ASP A 74 9.52 -9.86 5.17
C ASP A 74 8.46 -9.18 4.30
N LEU A 75 8.33 -9.58 3.03
CA LEU A 75 7.34 -9.00 2.12
C LEU A 75 5.90 -9.35 2.53
N HIS A 76 5.67 -10.58 3.00
CA HIS A 76 4.38 -10.96 3.56
C HIS A 76 4.01 -10.10 4.78
N LEU A 77 4.96 -9.85 5.67
CA LEU A 77 4.75 -9.00 6.85
C LEU A 77 4.47 -7.54 6.44
N MET A 78 5.25 -6.96 5.51
CA MET A 78 4.99 -5.61 4.99
C MET A 78 3.55 -5.48 4.47
N LYS A 79 3.08 -6.48 3.70
CA LYS A 79 1.70 -6.51 3.20
C LYS A 79 0.68 -6.61 4.33
N THR A 80 0.94 -7.47 5.31
CA THR A 80 0.07 -7.67 6.48
C THR A 80 -0.07 -6.38 7.28
N LEU A 81 1.00 -5.63 7.43
CA LEU A 81 1.02 -4.33 8.13
C LEU A 81 0.32 -3.21 7.35
N GLY A 82 0.06 -3.38 6.05
CA GLY A 82 -0.69 -2.42 5.24
C GLY A 82 0.16 -1.52 4.36
N PHE A 83 1.46 -1.77 4.22
CA PHE A 83 2.24 -1.09 3.22
C PHE A 83 1.75 -1.43 1.81
N ASP A 84 1.74 -0.44 0.93
CA ASP A 84 1.44 -0.64 -0.49
C ASP A 84 2.66 -1.15 -1.25
N GLY A 85 3.85 -0.93 -0.71
CA GLY A 85 5.09 -1.33 -1.33
C GLY A 85 6.33 -1.07 -0.48
N PHE A 86 7.47 -1.24 -1.09
CA PHE A 86 8.77 -0.98 -0.46
C PHE A 86 9.74 -0.36 -1.46
N ARG A 87 10.75 0.33 -0.93
CA ARG A 87 11.88 0.89 -1.68
C ARG A 87 13.11 0.04 -1.44
N ILE A 88 13.78 -0.39 -2.51
CA ILE A 88 14.95 -1.28 -2.46
C ILE A 88 16.11 -0.75 -3.32
N TRP A 89 17.33 -1.01 -2.87
CA TRP A 89 18.56 -0.58 -3.53
C TRP A 89 19.38 -1.77 -4.03
N PRO A 90 19.18 -2.25 -5.27
CA PRO A 90 19.89 -3.43 -5.80
C PRO A 90 21.34 -3.15 -6.19
N MET A 91 21.82 -1.94 -5.95
CA MET A 91 23.19 -1.50 -6.24
C MET A 91 23.94 -0.98 -5.00
N LEU A 92 23.38 -1.22 -3.79
CA LEU A 92 24.05 -0.78 -2.56
C LEU A 92 25.28 -1.64 -2.28
N ASP A 93 26.39 -1.03 -1.85
CA ASP A 93 27.69 -1.68 -1.62
C ASP A 93 27.71 -2.79 -0.56
N THR A 94 26.72 -2.75 0.34
CA THR A 94 26.61 -3.68 1.47
C THR A 94 25.88 -4.99 1.13
N GLY A 95 25.53 -5.21 -0.14
CA GLY A 95 24.80 -6.39 -0.58
C GLY A 95 25.16 -6.84 -1.99
N PRO A 96 24.51 -7.89 -2.49
CA PRO A 96 24.63 -8.30 -3.88
C PRO A 96 24.23 -7.17 -4.83
N GLN A 97 25.05 -6.88 -5.81
CA GLN A 97 24.83 -5.83 -6.80
C GLN A 97 24.48 -6.45 -8.15
N ILE A 98 23.40 -6.00 -8.79
CA ILE A 98 22.88 -6.59 -10.03
C ILE A 98 23.66 -6.19 -11.30
N MET A 99 24.56 -5.19 -11.22
CA MET A 99 25.36 -4.71 -12.35
C MET A 99 26.86 -4.71 -12.06
N ASN A 100 27.65 -4.85 -13.12
CA ASN A 100 29.09 -4.61 -13.13
C ASN A 100 29.40 -3.14 -13.47
N GLY A 101 30.66 -2.72 -13.28
CA GLY A 101 31.11 -1.36 -13.58
C GLY A 101 31.03 -0.95 -15.05
N ASP A 102 30.90 -1.88 -15.99
CA ASP A 102 30.69 -1.65 -17.42
C ASP A 102 29.18 -1.56 -17.80
N GLY A 103 28.27 -1.76 -16.84
CA GLY A 103 26.83 -1.78 -17.05
C GLY A 103 26.25 -3.13 -17.49
N SER A 104 27.07 -4.18 -17.58
CA SER A 104 26.58 -5.55 -17.81
C SER A 104 25.89 -6.09 -16.55
N LEU A 105 24.87 -6.95 -16.73
CA LEU A 105 24.14 -7.54 -15.61
C LEU A 105 24.93 -8.72 -15.02
N ARG A 106 24.87 -8.87 -13.69
CA ARG A 106 25.38 -10.02 -12.96
C ARG A 106 24.28 -11.07 -12.87
N GLY A 107 24.43 -12.18 -13.58
CA GLY A 107 23.36 -13.16 -13.78
C GLY A 107 22.76 -13.72 -12.50
N SER A 108 23.58 -14.11 -11.52
CA SER A 108 23.11 -14.67 -10.23
C SER A 108 22.39 -13.64 -9.38
N GLU A 109 22.94 -12.44 -9.28
CA GLU A 109 22.39 -11.35 -8.49
C GLU A 109 21.11 -10.80 -9.13
N MET A 110 21.07 -10.73 -10.46
CA MET A 110 19.86 -10.38 -11.19
C MET A 110 18.77 -11.43 -11.01
N ALA A 111 19.10 -12.73 -11.09
CA ALA A 111 18.14 -13.81 -10.83
C ALA A 111 17.58 -13.75 -9.39
N HIS A 112 18.44 -13.45 -8.41
CA HIS A 112 18.00 -13.24 -7.04
C HIS A 112 17.06 -12.02 -6.92
N PHE A 113 17.42 -10.90 -7.56
CA PHE A 113 16.56 -9.71 -7.57
C PHE A 113 15.20 -9.99 -8.21
N LEU A 114 15.16 -10.72 -9.32
CA LEU A 114 13.90 -11.15 -9.94
C LEU A 114 13.05 -12.00 -9.00
N SER A 115 13.66 -12.87 -8.18
CA SER A 115 12.92 -13.66 -7.19
C SER A 115 12.26 -12.78 -6.10
N ILE A 116 12.90 -11.69 -5.70
CA ILE A 116 12.32 -10.69 -4.80
C ILE A 116 11.12 -10.01 -5.47
N LEU A 117 11.23 -9.63 -6.73
CA LEU A 117 10.15 -8.99 -7.49
C LEU A 117 8.99 -9.94 -7.75
N ASP A 118 9.26 -11.23 -7.98
CA ASP A 118 8.22 -12.26 -8.12
C ASP A 118 7.42 -12.42 -6.81
N GLN A 119 8.11 -12.42 -5.66
CA GLN A 119 7.44 -12.44 -4.37
C GLN A 119 6.64 -11.14 -4.14
N ALA A 120 7.20 -9.97 -4.47
CA ALA A 120 6.47 -8.70 -4.38
C ALA A 120 5.19 -8.71 -5.23
N LYS A 121 5.26 -9.32 -6.42
CA LYS A 121 4.11 -9.51 -7.31
C LYS A 121 3.05 -10.42 -6.68
N GLN A 122 3.45 -11.53 -6.05
CA GLN A 122 2.54 -12.44 -5.34
C GLN A 122 1.85 -11.74 -4.16
N GLU A 123 2.58 -10.97 -3.37
CA GLU A 123 2.06 -10.20 -2.24
C GLU A 123 1.30 -8.93 -2.68
N ARG A 124 1.24 -8.63 -3.98
CA ARG A 124 0.65 -7.41 -4.51
C ARG A 124 1.27 -6.15 -3.87
N LEU A 125 2.60 -6.09 -3.87
CA LEU A 125 3.39 -4.94 -3.43
C LEU A 125 3.97 -4.21 -4.65
N ILE A 126 4.02 -2.89 -4.57
CA ILE A 126 4.70 -2.03 -5.53
C ILE A 126 6.15 -1.90 -5.09
N VAL A 127 7.08 -1.85 -6.03
CA VAL A 127 8.50 -1.76 -5.74
C VAL A 127 9.10 -0.48 -6.31
N ASP A 128 9.63 0.36 -5.44
CA ASP A 128 10.48 1.49 -5.81
C ASP A 128 11.94 1.03 -5.86
N VAL A 129 12.46 0.90 -7.06
CA VAL A 129 13.84 0.46 -7.30
C VAL A 129 14.72 1.69 -7.45
N THR A 130 15.50 1.96 -6.41
CA THR A 130 16.44 3.08 -6.36
C THR A 130 17.84 2.60 -6.72
N PHE A 131 18.43 3.20 -7.75
CA PHE A 131 19.80 2.91 -8.17
C PHE A 131 20.79 3.88 -7.54
N THR A 132 22.02 3.41 -7.42
CA THR A 132 23.18 4.23 -7.07
C THR A 132 24.42 3.66 -7.76
N HIS A 133 25.33 4.51 -8.21
CA HIS A 133 26.53 4.09 -8.92
C HIS A 133 27.82 4.33 -8.12
N GLU A 134 27.69 4.77 -6.88
CA GLU A 134 28.82 5.27 -6.09
C GLU A 134 29.91 4.23 -5.77
N HIS A 135 29.57 2.93 -5.75
CA HIS A 135 30.45 1.91 -5.19
C HIS A 135 31.18 1.04 -6.22
N ILE A 136 30.70 0.97 -7.45
CA ILE A 136 31.28 0.05 -8.46
C ILE A 136 31.94 0.78 -9.64
N GLY A 137 32.18 2.08 -9.50
CA GLY A 137 32.87 2.86 -10.55
C GLY A 137 32.10 2.98 -11.86
N LEU A 138 30.77 2.89 -11.83
CA LEU A 138 29.93 3.14 -12.99
C LEU A 138 30.13 4.56 -13.51
N THR A 139 30.43 4.70 -14.79
CA THR A 139 30.36 5.99 -15.47
C THR A 139 28.91 6.30 -15.87
N PRO A 140 28.52 7.56 -16.11
CA PRO A 140 27.18 7.88 -16.62
C PRO A 140 26.79 7.10 -17.89
N ALA A 141 27.78 6.86 -18.79
CA ALA A 141 27.57 6.06 -20.00
C ALA A 141 27.24 4.60 -19.68
N ASN A 142 27.98 4.00 -18.75
CA ASN A 142 27.77 2.61 -18.31
C ASN A 142 26.47 2.49 -17.48
N THR A 143 26.14 3.48 -16.66
CA THR A 143 24.84 3.56 -15.95
C THR A 143 23.68 3.55 -16.96
N ARG A 144 23.80 4.32 -18.04
CA ARG A 144 22.79 4.34 -19.12
C ARG A 144 22.60 2.96 -19.75
N VAL A 145 23.69 2.24 -20.05
CA VAL A 145 23.62 0.87 -20.61
C VAL A 145 22.99 -0.07 -19.59
N GLY A 146 23.47 -0.03 -18.36
CA GLY A 146 23.02 -0.92 -17.30
C GLY A 146 21.53 -0.75 -16.98
N LEU A 147 21.05 0.50 -16.82
CA LEU A 147 19.63 0.74 -16.52
C LEU A 147 18.71 0.42 -17.70
N ALA A 148 19.18 0.56 -18.95
CA ALA A 148 18.43 0.06 -20.10
C ALA A 148 18.32 -1.48 -20.09
N ASN A 149 19.41 -2.19 -19.73
CA ASN A 149 19.39 -3.64 -19.59
C ASN A 149 18.44 -4.08 -18.47
N VAL A 150 18.51 -3.44 -17.29
CA VAL A 150 17.58 -3.72 -16.18
C VAL A 150 16.13 -3.44 -16.60
N ALA A 151 15.86 -2.33 -17.28
CA ALA A 151 14.51 -2.01 -17.75
C ALA A 151 13.98 -3.06 -18.74
N SER A 152 14.86 -3.61 -19.59
CA SER A 152 14.50 -4.70 -20.50
C SER A 152 14.11 -5.97 -19.75
N GLU A 153 14.92 -6.39 -18.74
CA GLU A 153 14.63 -7.55 -17.90
C GLU A 153 13.34 -7.38 -17.08
N LEU A 154 13.08 -6.14 -16.60
CA LEU A 154 11.92 -5.86 -15.74
C LEU A 154 10.66 -5.45 -16.51
N ARG A 155 10.64 -5.52 -17.83
CA ARG A 155 9.52 -5.03 -18.65
C ARG A 155 8.17 -5.65 -18.28
N SER A 156 8.14 -6.91 -17.84
CA SER A 156 6.92 -7.60 -17.42
C SER A 156 6.49 -7.31 -15.96
N TYR A 157 7.29 -6.57 -15.21
CA TYR A 157 6.99 -6.20 -13.81
C TYR A 157 6.30 -4.84 -13.78
N GLU A 158 4.99 -4.83 -14.02
CA GLU A 158 4.17 -3.60 -14.06
C GLU A 158 3.99 -2.93 -12.69
N ASN A 159 4.41 -3.59 -11.61
CA ASN A 159 4.38 -3.08 -10.23
C ASN A 159 5.70 -2.40 -9.81
N VAL A 160 6.57 -2.05 -10.73
CA VAL A 160 7.90 -1.49 -10.44
C VAL A 160 8.01 -0.08 -11.01
N LEU A 161 8.52 0.87 -10.19
CA LEU A 161 8.99 2.19 -10.63
C LEU A 161 10.49 2.34 -10.35
N PHE A 162 11.14 3.27 -11.06
CA PHE A 162 12.58 3.51 -10.97
C PHE A 162 12.91 4.89 -10.43
N ASP A 163 13.88 4.95 -9.53
CA ASP A 163 14.69 6.12 -9.23
C ASP A 163 16.07 5.93 -9.89
N ILE A 164 16.37 6.74 -10.90
CA ILE A 164 17.60 6.60 -11.71
C ILE A 164 18.87 6.64 -10.84
N GLN A 165 18.88 7.52 -9.84
CA GLN A 165 20.03 7.73 -8.97
C GLN A 165 19.58 8.33 -7.64
N ASN A 166 19.95 7.68 -6.56
CA ASN A 166 19.75 8.22 -5.21
C ASN A 166 20.52 9.53 -5.05
N GLU A 167 19.79 10.63 -4.82
CA GLU A 167 20.35 11.96 -4.54
C GLU A 167 21.41 12.41 -5.58
N ARG A 168 21.01 12.38 -6.86
CA ARG A 168 21.90 12.64 -7.99
C ARG A 168 22.70 13.94 -7.91
N ASN A 169 22.24 14.94 -7.16
CA ASN A 169 22.81 16.30 -7.07
C ASN A 169 23.89 16.43 -5.98
N VAL A 170 24.09 15.43 -5.14
CA VAL A 170 25.16 15.43 -4.14
C VAL A 170 26.52 15.37 -4.83
N GLN A 171 27.44 16.29 -4.45
CA GLN A 171 28.74 16.47 -5.09
C GLN A 171 29.78 15.43 -4.58
N ASP A 172 29.40 14.16 -4.70
CA ASP A 172 30.26 13.01 -4.41
C ASP A 172 30.15 11.98 -5.57
N ARG A 173 30.40 10.70 -5.30
CA ARG A 173 30.31 9.65 -6.33
C ARG A 173 28.88 9.44 -6.86
N ARG A 174 27.85 10.00 -6.22
CA ARG A 174 26.45 9.94 -6.66
C ARG A 174 26.10 10.96 -7.74
N PHE A 175 26.97 11.96 -7.97
CA PHE A 175 26.66 13.07 -8.87
C PHE A 175 26.41 12.60 -10.31
N LEU A 176 25.24 12.97 -10.84
CA LEU A 176 24.88 12.88 -12.25
C LEU A 176 24.43 14.24 -12.76
N ALA A 177 25.04 14.71 -13.86
CA ALA A 177 24.58 15.92 -14.53
C ALA A 177 23.17 15.71 -15.14
N GLU A 178 22.38 16.77 -15.25
CA GLU A 178 21.03 16.68 -15.82
C GLU A 178 21.00 16.04 -17.22
N GLN A 179 21.99 16.33 -18.05
CA GLN A 179 22.12 15.75 -19.38
C GLN A 179 22.31 14.21 -19.33
N ASP A 180 23.01 13.70 -18.32
CA ASP A 180 23.23 12.27 -18.13
C ASP A 180 21.91 11.61 -17.67
N VAL A 181 21.21 12.21 -16.70
CA VAL A 181 19.88 11.77 -16.28
C VAL A 181 18.93 11.71 -17.47
N ALA A 182 18.89 12.78 -18.31
CA ALA A 182 18.04 12.80 -19.51
C ALA A 182 18.42 11.69 -20.51
N SER A 183 19.71 11.40 -20.65
CA SER A 183 20.19 10.32 -21.53
C SER A 183 19.82 8.94 -21.01
N ILE A 184 19.93 8.71 -19.69
CA ILE A 184 19.52 7.47 -19.01
C ILE A 184 18.02 7.29 -19.12
N TYR A 185 17.24 8.33 -18.81
CA TYR A 185 15.78 8.31 -18.93
C TYR A 185 15.31 7.88 -20.33
N ARG A 186 15.86 8.52 -21.38
CA ARG A 186 15.53 8.14 -22.76
C ARG A 186 15.90 6.71 -23.09
N ALA A 187 17.01 6.19 -22.58
CA ALA A 187 17.41 4.81 -22.81
C ALA A 187 16.45 3.81 -22.14
N ILE A 188 16.01 4.09 -20.91
CA ILE A 188 15.00 3.29 -20.22
C ILE A 188 13.67 3.32 -21.02
N LYS A 189 13.19 4.50 -21.39
CA LYS A 189 11.92 4.66 -22.13
C LYS A 189 11.96 4.05 -23.54
N ALA A 190 13.13 3.91 -24.15
CA ALA A 190 13.28 3.26 -25.45
C ALA A 190 13.01 1.75 -25.37
N VAL A 191 13.34 1.09 -24.26
CA VAL A 191 13.13 -0.35 -24.06
C VAL A 191 11.85 -0.66 -23.29
N ASP A 192 11.46 0.22 -22.37
CA ASP A 192 10.22 0.09 -21.59
C ASP A 192 9.48 1.45 -21.50
N PRO A 193 8.68 1.79 -22.50
CA PRO A 193 7.96 3.08 -22.55
C PRO A 193 6.97 3.27 -21.39
N ALA A 194 6.46 2.18 -20.80
CA ALA A 194 5.48 2.21 -19.72
C ALA A 194 6.11 2.40 -18.34
N ARG A 195 7.41 2.17 -18.19
CA ARG A 195 8.10 2.30 -16.90
C ARG A 195 7.96 3.71 -16.34
N ILE A 196 7.52 3.82 -15.09
CA ILE A 196 7.53 5.07 -14.33
C ILE A 196 8.96 5.32 -13.86
N VAL A 197 9.50 6.48 -14.18
CA VAL A 197 10.89 6.82 -13.91
C VAL A 197 10.99 8.21 -13.30
N GLY A 198 11.59 8.30 -12.12
CA GLY A 198 12.02 9.53 -11.48
C GLY A 198 13.53 9.57 -11.30
N CYS A 199 14.00 10.62 -10.66
CA CYS A 199 15.37 10.76 -10.21
C CYS A 199 15.37 11.67 -8.99
N SER A 200 15.81 11.15 -7.84
CA SER A 200 15.77 11.91 -6.60
C SER A 200 16.91 12.93 -6.50
N GLU A 201 16.63 14.01 -5.77
CA GLU A 201 17.59 15.05 -5.41
C GLU A 201 17.60 15.27 -3.91
N ALA A 202 18.79 15.37 -3.30
CA ALA A 202 18.93 15.80 -1.91
C ALA A 202 18.59 17.29 -1.80
N ARG A 203 17.73 17.66 -0.87
CA ARG A 203 17.39 19.04 -0.55
C ARG A 203 17.97 19.45 0.80
N GLY A 204 19.21 19.92 0.78
CA GLY A 204 19.84 20.54 1.94
C GLY A 204 19.92 22.06 1.85
N ASP A 205 19.38 22.68 0.81
CA ASP A 205 19.57 24.09 0.50
C ASP A 205 18.26 24.90 0.48
N ALA A 206 18.42 26.23 0.37
CA ALA A 206 17.31 27.18 0.29
C ALA A 206 16.60 27.20 -1.09
N ALA A 207 17.01 26.36 -2.05
CA ALA A 207 16.44 26.40 -3.41
C ALA A 207 14.99 25.91 -3.45
N GLY A 208 14.59 25.10 -2.47
CA GLY A 208 13.21 24.69 -2.26
C GLY A 208 12.66 23.69 -3.27
N PRO A 209 11.47 23.16 -3.02
CA PRO A 209 10.85 22.07 -3.81
C PRO A 209 10.49 22.47 -5.25
N ALA A 210 10.41 23.77 -5.56
CA ALA A 210 10.15 24.25 -6.92
C ALA A 210 11.30 23.95 -7.89
N VAL A 211 12.53 23.79 -7.39
CA VAL A 211 13.69 23.39 -8.21
C VAL A 211 13.55 21.95 -8.67
N ASP A 212 13.07 21.03 -7.78
CA ASP A 212 12.83 19.65 -8.14
C ASP A 212 11.72 19.51 -9.18
N ALA A 213 10.63 20.24 -9.01
CA ALA A 213 9.54 20.27 -9.99
C ALA A 213 10.02 20.78 -11.35
N SER A 214 10.84 21.82 -11.37
CA SER A 214 11.45 22.37 -12.58
C SER A 214 12.42 21.40 -13.25
N PHE A 215 13.26 20.71 -12.47
CA PHE A 215 14.16 19.66 -12.94
C PHE A 215 13.39 18.53 -13.64
N VAL A 216 12.37 17.98 -12.96
CA VAL A 216 11.51 16.92 -13.51
C VAL A 216 10.81 17.37 -14.80
N ALA A 217 10.29 18.59 -14.84
CA ALA A 217 9.64 19.15 -16.03
C ALA A 217 10.61 19.28 -17.21
N ARG A 218 11.82 19.82 -16.99
CA ARG A 218 12.83 19.99 -18.04
C ARG A 218 13.27 18.67 -18.66
N LEU A 219 13.39 17.62 -17.85
CA LEU A 219 13.83 16.32 -18.33
C LEU A 219 12.70 15.41 -18.79
N GLY A 220 11.45 15.77 -18.51
CA GLY A 220 10.27 14.99 -18.86
C GLY A 220 10.09 13.73 -18.01
N LEU A 221 10.66 13.69 -16.80
CA LEU A 221 10.51 12.57 -15.87
C LEU A 221 9.05 12.37 -15.47
N ASP A 222 8.67 11.16 -15.05
CA ASP A 222 7.28 10.79 -14.82
C ASP A 222 6.79 11.15 -13.41
N VAL A 223 7.68 11.29 -12.44
CA VAL A 223 7.38 11.53 -11.01
C VAL A 223 8.43 12.44 -10.39
N THR A 224 7.99 13.35 -9.50
CA THR A 224 8.89 14.18 -8.69
C THR A 224 9.16 13.47 -7.37
N MET A 225 10.40 13.06 -7.15
CA MET A 225 10.85 12.36 -5.95
C MET A 225 11.63 13.34 -5.07
N LEU A 226 11.20 13.53 -3.84
CA LEU A 226 11.81 14.48 -2.91
C LEU A 226 12.45 13.78 -1.73
N HIS A 227 13.71 14.16 -1.46
CA HIS A 227 14.38 13.99 -0.18
C HIS A 227 14.34 15.33 0.55
N GLU A 228 13.47 15.42 1.55
CA GLU A 228 13.03 16.71 2.09
C GLU A 228 14.10 17.42 2.92
N THR A 229 14.16 18.75 2.79
CA THR A 229 14.85 19.60 3.76
C THR A 229 14.10 19.53 5.10
N ARG A 230 14.76 19.01 6.12
CA ARG A 230 14.18 18.75 7.44
C ARG A 230 14.18 20.02 8.26
N SER A 231 12.98 20.62 8.46
CA SER A 231 12.75 21.80 9.29
C SER A 231 12.08 21.47 10.61
N SER A 232 12.12 22.35 11.60
CA SER A 232 11.49 22.12 12.90
C SER A 232 9.95 22.01 12.85
N ASP A 233 9.33 22.52 11.78
CA ASP A 233 7.89 22.56 11.55
C ASP A 233 7.43 21.68 10.38
N TRP A 234 8.30 20.76 9.94
CA TRP A 234 8.13 19.84 8.81
C TRP A 234 6.77 19.12 8.77
N TYR A 235 6.16 18.85 9.92
CA TYR A 235 4.91 18.12 10.08
C TYR A 235 3.65 18.96 9.85
N THR A 236 3.77 20.30 9.82
CA THR A 236 2.61 21.18 9.80
C THR A 236 1.92 21.22 8.44
N LEU A 237 0.60 21.44 8.44
CA LEU A 237 -0.16 21.53 7.18
C LEU A 237 0.34 22.66 6.25
N PRO A 238 0.64 23.87 6.72
CA PRO A 238 1.18 24.93 5.85
C PRO A 238 2.48 24.52 5.15
N VAL A 239 3.41 23.85 5.86
CA VAL A 239 4.67 23.38 5.27
C VAL A 239 4.40 22.30 4.23
N GLN A 240 3.60 21.29 4.57
CA GLN A 240 3.25 20.24 3.62
C GLN A 240 2.51 20.78 2.39
N GLN A 241 1.58 21.73 2.57
CA GLN A 241 0.92 22.39 1.45
C GLN A 241 1.89 23.16 0.57
N TYR A 242 2.82 23.90 1.14
CA TYR A 242 3.84 24.63 0.38
C TYR A 242 4.71 23.65 -0.43
N VAL A 243 5.29 22.66 0.22
CA VAL A 243 6.18 21.68 -0.41
C VAL A 243 5.45 20.91 -1.52
N ILE A 244 4.32 20.30 -1.20
CA ILE A 244 3.58 19.46 -2.15
C ILE A 244 3.01 20.26 -3.32
N SER A 245 2.51 21.47 -3.08
CA SER A 245 2.01 22.33 -4.15
C SER A 245 3.13 22.74 -5.12
N ALA A 246 4.32 23.04 -4.61
CA ALA A 246 5.49 23.34 -5.42
C ALA A 246 5.95 22.14 -6.26
N LEU A 247 6.00 20.93 -5.67
CA LEU A 247 6.37 19.71 -6.37
C LEU A 247 5.37 19.35 -7.49
N ARG A 248 4.08 19.58 -7.25
CA ARG A 248 3.01 19.29 -8.21
C ARG A 248 2.83 20.36 -9.28
N ALA A 249 3.51 21.50 -9.18
CA ALA A 249 3.39 22.60 -10.14
C ALA A 249 3.74 22.21 -11.58
N ASN A 250 4.50 21.13 -11.77
CA ASN A 250 4.82 20.56 -13.08
C ASN A 250 3.76 19.57 -13.62
N GLY A 251 2.65 19.34 -12.89
CA GLY A 251 1.58 18.40 -13.25
C GLY A 251 1.96 16.92 -13.07
N ARG A 252 3.02 16.62 -12.34
CA ARG A 252 3.49 15.24 -12.04
C ARG A 252 3.17 14.86 -10.61
N PRO A 253 3.09 13.53 -10.30
CA PRO A 253 2.95 13.06 -8.94
C PRO A 253 4.10 13.55 -8.06
N ALA A 254 3.78 14.02 -6.85
CA ALA A 254 4.75 14.36 -5.81
C ALA A 254 4.91 13.16 -4.88
N TYR A 255 6.10 12.56 -4.86
CA TYR A 255 6.46 11.44 -4.02
C TYR A 255 7.47 11.86 -2.95
N MET A 256 7.03 11.83 -1.69
CA MET A 256 7.87 12.07 -0.51
C MET A 256 8.68 10.81 -0.23
N GLN A 257 9.81 10.65 -0.96
CA GLN A 257 10.58 9.41 -1.00
C GLN A 257 11.50 9.25 0.22
N GLU A 258 12.10 10.34 0.69
CA GLU A 258 12.85 10.40 1.96
C GLU A 258 12.39 11.59 2.81
N PRO A 259 11.23 11.48 3.46
CA PRO A 259 10.79 12.48 4.42
C PRO A 259 11.59 12.39 5.73
N MET A 260 11.17 13.14 6.76
CA MET A 260 11.80 13.10 8.09
C MET A 260 11.92 11.66 8.62
N THR A 261 13.09 11.33 9.16
CA THR A 261 13.36 10.08 9.86
C THR A 261 13.41 10.31 11.37
N THR A 262 13.14 9.27 12.15
CA THR A 262 13.46 9.28 13.59
C THR A 262 14.95 9.11 13.80
N ARG A 263 15.46 9.59 14.92
CA ARG A 263 16.86 9.39 15.38
C ARG A 263 17.95 9.82 14.39
N ASP A 264 17.64 10.76 13.52
CA ASP A 264 18.67 11.30 12.64
C ASP A 264 19.66 12.11 13.45
N ALA A 265 20.90 11.63 13.54
CA ALA A 265 21.95 12.29 14.32
C ALA A 265 22.34 13.68 13.77
N LEU A 266 22.00 13.97 12.52
CA LEU A 266 22.27 15.26 11.88
C LEU A 266 21.23 16.33 12.22
N PHE A 267 20.02 15.93 12.67
CA PHE A 267 18.90 16.83 12.90
C PHE A 267 18.26 16.56 14.27
N THR A 268 18.58 17.36 15.26
CA THR A 268 18.09 17.24 16.64
C THR A 268 16.82 18.06 16.88
N TYR A 269 15.80 17.92 16.04
CA TYR A 269 14.52 18.58 16.29
C TYR A 269 13.66 17.74 17.23
N PRO A 270 13.16 18.30 18.36
CA PRO A 270 12.31 17.55 19.28
C PRO A 270 11.07 16.92 18.63
N SER A 271 10.61 17.49 17.51
CA SER A 271 9.43 17.02 16.79
C SER A 271 9.61 15.69 16.08
N HIS A 272 10.82 15.27 15.75
CA HIS A 272 11.01 14.02 15.00
C HIS A 272 10.99 12.75 15.89
N ASP A 273 10.96 12.90 17.19
CA ASP A 273 10.84 11.78 18.13
C ASP A 273 9.40 11.58 18.66
N ARG A 274 8.42 12.30 18.13
CA ARG A 274 7.05 12.26 18.62
C ARG A 274 6.09 11.72 17.56
N ALA A 275 5.40 10.63 17.92
CA ALA A 275 4.43 9.93 17.07
C ALA A 275 3.40 10.87 16.44
N GLU A 276 2.89 11.81 17.22
CA GLU A 276 1.87 12.75 16.74
C GLU A 276 2.32 13.58 15.55
N TYR A 277 3.60 13.93 15.46
CA TYR A 277 4.13 14.72 14.35
C TYR A 277 4.33 13.89 13.08
N PHE A 278 4.75 12.64 13.22
CA PHE A 278 4.78 11.69 12.08
C PHE A 278 3.40 11.47 11.49
N LEU A 279 2.41 11.19 12.35
CA LEU A 279 1.02 11.00 11.91
C LEU A 279 0.42 12.26 11.28
N GLN A 280 0.77 13.44 11.81
CA GLN A 280 0.35 14.70 11.21
C GLN A 280 1.01 14.94 9.86
N ALA A 281 2.32 14.72 9.74
CA ALA A 281 3.06 14.96 8.51
C ALA A 281 2.52 14.16 7.33
N ILE A 282 2.37 12.84 7.50
CA ILE A 282 1.84 11.98 6.42
C ILE A 282 0.39 12.33 6.06
N ALA A 283 -0.45 12.62 7.07
CA ALA A 283 -1.84 13.00 6.83
C ALA A 283 -1.94 14.38 6.15
N HIS A 284 -1.11 15.33 6.53
CA HIS A 284 -1.03 16.65 5.90
C HIS A 284 -0.46 16.56 4.47
N ALA A 285 0.53 15.70 4.23
CA ALA A 285 1.02 15.41 2.88
C ALA A 285 -0.10 14.85 1.97
N LYS A 286 -0.86 13.87 2.46
CA LYS A 286 -2.03 13.33 1.75
C LYS A 286 -3.07 14.42 1.47
N LEU A 287 -3.43 15.25 2.46
CA LEU A 287 -4.35 16.38 2.31
C LEU A 287 -3.83 17.42 1.29
N ALA A 288 -2.54 17.69 1.28
CA ALA A 288 -1.90 18.57 0.32
C ALA A 288 -1.85 17.97 -1.10
N GLY A 289 -2.14 16.69 -1.25
CA GLY A 289 -2.22 16.00 -2.54
C GLY A 289 -0.94 15.30 -2.95
N ALA A 290 -0.05 14.94 -2.02
CA ALA A 290 1.04 14.01 -2.32
C ALA A 290 0.51 12.72 -2.92
N ALA A 291 1.30 12.10 -3.79
CA ALA A 291 0.97 10.83 -4.42
C ALA A 291 1.48 9.62 -3.62
N ALA A 292 2.57 9.79 -2.89
CA ALA A 292 3.16 8.73 -2.08
C ALA A 292 4.00 9.29 -0.93
N TRP A 293 4.23 8.43 0.06
CA TRP A 293 5.08 8.67 1.22
C TRP A 293 5.84 7.40 1.58
N THR A 294 7.15 7.49 1.76
CA THR A 294 7.96 6.38 2.26
C THR A 294 8.16 6.52 3.78
N PHE A 295 7.89 5.45 4.49
CA PHE A 295 8.39 5.26 5.84
C PHE A 295 9.90 4.99 5.75
N HIS A 296 10.64 6.09 5.70
CA HIS A 296 12.08 6.08 5.59
C HIS A 296 12.69 6.14 6.99
N THR A 297 13.40 5.08 7.37
CA THR A 297 14.13 5.03 8.64
C THR A 297 15.49 4.43 8.40
N GLN A 298 16.52 5.11 8.83
CA GLN A 298 17.88 4.62 8.69
C GLN A 298 18.17 3.42 9.60
N GLU A 299 17.42 3.27 10.69
CA GLU A 299 17.62 2.19 11.66
C GLU A 299 16.55 1.10 11.60
N GLY A 300 15.30 1.43 11.28
CA GLY A 300 14.17 0.53 11.38
C GLY A 300 14.25 -0.66 10.44
N ALA A 301 14.19 -0.46 9.14
CA ALA A 301 14.21 -1.52 8.14
C ALA A 301 15.59 -1.72 7.49
N ASP A 302 16.68 -1.45 8.23
CA ASP A 302 18.05 -1.61 7.75
C ASP A 302 18.65 -2.93 8.20
N PHE A 303 18.83 -3.86 7.27
CA PHE A 303 19.41 -5.19 7.50
C PHE A 303 20.92 -5.24 7.42
N ARG A 304 21.61 -4.14 7.08
CA ARG A 304 23.09 -4.09 6.94
C ARG A 304 23.78 -4.41 8.26
N ASN A 305 23.25 -3.91 9.37
CA ASN A 305 23.82 -4.04 10.71
C ASN A 305 22.78 -4.38 11.77
N GLY A 306 21.76 -5.14 11.45
CA GLY A 306 20.64 -5.34 12.34
C GLY A 306 20.12 -6.76 12.46
N PRO A 307 18.95 -6.94 13.05
CA PRO A 307 18.28 -8.24 13.20
C PRO A 307 18.14 -8.97 11.87
N ALA A 308 18.15 -10.30 11.97
CA ALA A 308 18.08 -11.19 10.81
C ALA A 308 16.72 -11.18 10.09
N PHE A 309 15.66 -10.62 10.70
CA PHE A 309 14.31 -10.59 10.17
C PHE A 309 13.67 -9.21 10.33
N PHE A 310 12.80 -8.84 9.39
CA PHE A 310 12.07 -7.58 9.43
C PHE A 310 11.18 -7.47 10.68
N GLU A 311 10.56 -8.58 11.12
CA GLU A 311 9.77 -8.63 12.36
C GLU A 311 10.61 -8.26 13.59
N ASP A 312 11.82 -8.80 13.73
CA ASP A 312 12.71 -8.48 14.84
C ASP A 312 13.16 -7.01 14.81
N ARG A 313 13.33 -6.47 13.59
CA ARG A 313 13.63 -5.05 13.40
C ARG A 313 12.44 -4.17 13.80
N LEU A 314 11.22 -4.52 13.41
CA LEU A 314 10.00 -3.82 13.82
C LEU A 314 9.86 -3.74 15.34
N ARG A 315 10.22 -4.79 16.07
CA ARG A 315 10.17 -4.80 17.55
C ARG A 315 11.10 -3.78 18.22
N GLN A 316 12.08 -3.29 17.48
CA GLN A 316 13.04 -2.27 17.93
C GLN A 316 12.63 -0.85 17.54
N PHE A 317 11.53 -0.71 16.80
CA PHE A 317 11.04 0.62 16.40
C PHE A 317 10.67 1.44 17.63
N PRO A 318 11.07 2.71 17.70
CA PRO A 318 10.57 3.64 18.70
C PRO A 318 9.07 3.91 18.50
N GLU A 319 8.46 4.51 19.48
CA GLU A 319 7.02 4.79 19.50
C GLU A 319 6.52 5.56 18.26
N PRO A 320 7.22 6.61 17.76
CA PRO A 320 6.77 7.31 16.55
C PRO A 320 6.64 6.41 15.33
N GLU A 321 7.58 5.49 15.14
CA GLU A 321 7.57 4.56 14.01
C GLU A 321 6.44 3.53 14.14
N TRP A 322 6.21 3.03 15.36
CA TRP A 322 5.10 2.14 15.65
C TRP A 322 3.74 2.80 15.41
N ALA A 323 3.57 4.05 15.82
CA ALA A 323 2.35 4.78 15.58
C ALA A 323 2.07 4.92 14.08
N PHE A 324 3.10 5.19 13.27
CA PHE A 324 2.99 5.21 11.82
C PHE A 324 2.52 3.85 11.27
N VAL A 325 3.22 2.77 11.60
CA VAL A 325 2.87 1.41 11.13
C VAL A 325 1.43 1.06 11.50
N ASN A 326 1.02 1.33 12.74
CA ASN A 326 -0.34 1.07 13.21
C ASN A 326 -1.42 1.93 12.50
N SER A 327 -1.04 3.07 11.92
CA SER A 327 -1.99 3.92 11.18
C SER A 327 -2.31 3.42 9.76
N LEU A 328 -1.53 2.48 9.22
CA LEU A 328 -1.70 1.96 7.85
C LEU A 328 -2.93 1.06 7.71
N LYS A 329 -3.32 0.36 8.78
CA LYS A 329 -4.55 -0.46 8.85
C LYS A 329 -5.29 -0.14 10.15
N PRO A 330 -6.00 0.98 10.22
CA PRO A 330 -6.68 1.35 11.44
C PRO A 330 -7.84 0.39 11.73
N ARG A 331 -7.94 0.01 13.00
CA ARG A 331 -9.09 -0.72 13.55
C ARG A 331 -9.95 0.26 14.30
N ILE A 332 -11.23 0.29 14.00
CA ILE A 332 -12.15 1.29 14.57
C ILE A 332 -13.34 0.63 15.25
N VAL A 333 -13.88 1.38 16.18
CA VAL A 333 -15.18 1.17 16.79
C VAL A 333 -16.04 2.42 16.54
N LEU A 334 -17.28 2.24 16.18
CA LEU A 334 -18.22 3.32 15.94
C LEU A 334 -19.26 3.36 17.06
N ARG A 335 -19.11 4.33 17.98
CA ARG A 335 -20.03 4.55 19.07
C ARG A 335 -21.14 5.47 18.61
N THR A 336 -22.39 5.09 18.82
CA THR A 336 -23.57 5.85 18.42
C THR A 336 -23.76 7.13 19.23
N ASN A 337 -24.61 8.04 18.76
CA ASN A 337 -24.81 9.36 19.33
C ASN A 337 -25.35 9.35 20.78
N ASN A 338 -26.03 8.29 21.22
CA ASN A 338 -26.46 8.17 22.62
C ASN A 338 -25.27 7.96 23.61
N GLY A 339 -24.05 7.80 23.08
CA GLY A 339 -22.83 7.64 23.87
C GLY A 339 -22.66 6.28 24.56
N VAL A 340 -23.61 5.37 24.37
CA VAL A 340 -23.68 4.09 25.11
C VAL A 340 -23.52 2.88 24.19
N ASN A 341 -24.19 2.90 23.03
CA ASN A 341 -24.21 1.76 22.11
C ASN A 341 -23.12 1.84 21.05
N PHE A 342 -22.79 0.70 20.48
CA PHE A 342 -21.82 0.55 19.41
C PHE A 342 -22.44 -0.11 18.19
N LEU A 343 -21.93 0.23 17.01
CA LEU A 343 -22.21 -0.50 15.79
C LEU A 343 -21.64 -1.92 15.92
N VAL A 344 -22.43 -2.93 15.65
CA VAL A 344 -22.06 -4.35 15.82
C VAL A 344 -22.42 -5.15 14.57
N ALA A 345 -21.47 -5.93 14.06
CA ALA A 345 -21.73 -6.96 13.05
C ALA A 345 -22.11 -8.26 13.77
N GLU A 346 -23.40 -8.66 13.68
CA GLU A 346 -23.88 -9.86 14.37
C GLU A 346 -23.13 -11.11 13.95
N GLY A 347 -22.74 -11.92 14.95
CA GLY A 347 -21.93 -13.12 14.72
C GLY A 347 -20.47 -12.84 14.36
N GLY A 348 -20.03 -11.58 14.39
CA GLY A 348 -18.70 -11.16 13.93
C GLY A 348 -18.59 -11.02 12.42
N GLY A 349 -19.68 -11.19 11.67
CA GLY A 349 -19.78 -11.15 10.22
C GLY A 349 -20.81 -12.16 9.70
N GLY A 350 -21.18 -12.06 8.41
CA GLY A 350 -22.17 -12.92 7.76
C GLY A 350 -23.63 -12.60 8.06
N GLY A 351 -23.92 -11.58 8.90
CA GLY A 351 -25.27 -11.30 9.43
C GLY A 351 -25.74 -9.87 9.24
N GLY A 352 -26.69 -9.49 10.10
CA GLY A 352 -27.21 -8.13 10.23
C GLY A 352 -26.24 -7.21 10.97
N VAL A 353 -26.53 -5.90 10.91
CA VAL A 353 -25.83 -4.89 11.70
C VAL A 353 -26.83 -4.21 12.62
N ARG A 354 -26.45 -4.06 13.89
CA ARG A 354 -27.27 -3.46 14.95
C ARG A 354 -26.46 -2.45 15.74
N ALA A 355 -27.15 -1.68 16.56
CA ALA A 355 -26.55 -0.71 17.48
C ALA A 355 -27.14 -0.80 18.87
N ASP A 356 -27.39 -1.99 19.40
CA ASP A 356 -28.09 -2.25 20.65
C ASP A 356 -27.21 -2.82 21.78
N ARG A 357 -25.90 -2.94 21.57
CA ARG A 357 -24.99 -3.43 22.60
C ARG A 357 -24.26 -2.28 23.30
N SER A 358 -24.27 -2.33 24.63
CA SER A 358 -23.70 -1.29 25.49
C SER A 358 -22.84 -1.83 26.64
N ALA A 359 -23.04 -3.07 27.02
CA ALA A 359 -22.47 -3.60 28.27
C ALA A 359 -20.99 -3.95 28.14
N GLY A 360 -20.15 -3.39 29.03
CA GLY A 360 -18.74 -3.77 29.20
C GLY A 360 -17.74 -3.20 28.18
N GLY A 361 -18.19 -2.29 27.29
CA GLY A 361 -17.34 -1.76 26.22
C GLY A 361 -17.41 -2.60 24.93
N PRO A 362 -16.68 -2.20 23.87
CA PRO A 362 -16.72 -2.90 22.60
C PRO A 362 -16.02 -4.27 22.69
N GLY A 363 -16.70 -5.33 22.23
CA GLY A 363 -16.14 -6.64 22.00
C GLY A 363 -15.53 -6.76 20.60
N SER A 364 -15.22 -7.98 20.17
CA SER A 364 -14.64 -8.22 18.85
C SER A 364 -15.60 -7.89 17.69
N TRP A 365 -16.94 -8.05 17.88
CA TRP A 365 -17.94 -7.83 16.83
C TRP A 365 -18.24 -6.36 16.57
N GLU A 366 -17.82 -5.47 17.45
CA GLU A 366 -17.90 -4.02 17.36
C GLU A 366 -16.66 -3.40 16.71
N VAL A 367 -15.59 -4.20 16.49
CA VAL A 367 -14.34 -3.73 15.89
C VAL A 367 -14.34 -4.03 14.40
N PHE A 368 -14.04 -3.02 13.60
CA PHE A 368 -13.93 -3.11 12.14
C PHE A 368 -12.52 -2.77 11.70
N ASP A 369 -11.96 -3.56 10.79
CA ASP A 369 -10.72 -3.23 10.10
C ASP A 369 -11.05 -2.27 8.93
N VAL A 370 -10.42 -1.12 8.89
CA VAL A 370 -10.65 -0.14 7.82
C VAL A 370 -9.77 -0.50 6.63
N VAL A 371 -10.40 -0.73 5.49
CA VAL A 371 -9.74 -0.80 4.18
C VAL A 371 -9.89 0.57 3.52
N ASP A 372 -8.86 1.39 3.60
CA ASP A 372 -8.83 2.68 2.93
C ASP A 372 -8.54 2.48 1.43
N LEU A 373 -9.52 2.78 0.59
CA LEU A 373 -9.43 2.63 -0.86
C LEU A 373 -8.66 3.79 -1.53
N VAL A 374 -8.46 4.89 -0.79
CA VAL A 374 -7.66 6.05 -1.22
C VAL A 374 -6.21 5.91 -0.75
N GLY A 375 -6.00 5.15 0.32
CA GLY A 375 -4.69 4.84 0.91
C GLY A 375 -4.18 5.87 1.92
N GLY A 376 -3.20 5.46 2.71
CA GLY A 376 -2.57 6.28 3.75
C GLY A 376 -3.45 6.49 4.99
N PRO A 377 -3.13 7.48 5.83
CA PRO A 377 -3.90 7.81 7.03
C PRO A 377 -5.32 8.26 6.68
N LEU A 378 -6.26 7.93 7.54
CA LEU A 378 -7.67 8.22 7.35
C LEU A 378 -7.96 9.73 7.44
N ILE A 379 -8.52 10.28 6.38
CA ILE A 379 -8.95 11.68 6.31
C ILE A 379 -10.43 11.77 5.92
N SER A 380 -11.06 12.89 6.24
CA SER A 380 -12.45 13.16 5.83
C SER A 380 -12.57 13.22 4.31
N GLY A 381 -13.49 12.45 3.75
CA GLY A 381 -13.69 12.30 2.32
C GLY A 381 -13.08 11.02 1.74
N ASP A 382 -12.35 10.24 2.54
CA ASP A 382 -11.82 8.96 2.08
C ASP A 382 -12.95 7.96 1.78
N ARG A 383 -12.70 7.16 0.76
CA ARG A 383 -13.53 5.99 0.43
C ARG A 383 -12.99 4.79 1.17
N VAL A 384 -13.82 4.20 2.00
CA VAL A 384 -13.42 3.09 2.88
C VAL A 384 -14.38 1.91 2.74
N ALA A 385 -13.88 0.71 2.97
CA ALA A 385 -14.68 -0.45 3.30
C ALA A 385 -14.36 -0.87 4.74
N LEU A 386 -15.35 -1.40 5.44
CA LEU A 386 -15.22 -1.83 6.83
C LEU A 386 -15.34 -3.35 6.88
N ALA A 387 -14.21 -4.02 7.10
CA ALA A 387 -14.16 -5.47 7.26
C ALA A 387 -14.55 -5.86 8.70
N THR A 388 -15.28 -6.95 8.83
CA THR A 388 -15.78 -7.46 10.11
C THR A 388 -14.74 -8.36 10.81
N ALA A 389 -15.03 -8.68 12.08
CA ALA A 389 -14.11 -9.42 12.94
C ALA A 389 -13.74 -10.83 12.43
N ASP A 390 -14.53 -11.45 11.58
CA ASP A 390 -14.24 -12.75 10.98
C ASP A 390 -13.21 -12.66 9.83
N GLY A 391 -12.84 -11.44 9.41
CA GLY A 391 -11.88 -11.18 8.33
C GLY A 391 -12.37 -11.57 6.94
N LYS A 392 -13.65 -11.92 6.78
CA LYS A 392 -14.23 -12.40 5.52
C LYS A 392 -15.29 -11.49 4.95
N HIS A 393 -16.06 -10.84 5.82
CA HIS A 393 -17.20 -10.04 5.39
C HIS A 393 -16.93 -8.55 5.55
N TYR A 394 -17.72 -7.76 4.81
CA TYR A 394 -17.68 -6.30 4.82
C TYR A 394 -19.07 -5.75 5.12
N LEU A 395 -19.12 -4.55 5.72
CA LEU A 395 -20.35 -3.79 5.81
C LEU A 395 -20.84 -3.44 4.40
N GLN A 396 -22.15 -3.62 4.17
CA GLN A 396 -22.79 -3.46 2.87
C GLN A 396 -24.06 -2.61 3.00
N ALA A 397 -24.17 -1.55 2.23
CA ALA A 397 -25.40 -0.82 1.98
C ALA A 397 -26.26 -1.60 0.98
N VAL A 398 -27.25 -2.38 1.45
CA VAL A 398 -28.08 -3.21 0.56
C VAL A 398 -28.80 -2.32 -0.46
N GLY A 399 -28.64 -2.65 -1.75
CA GLY A 399 -29.20 -1.85 -2.84
C GLY A 399 -28.49 -0.52 -3.10
N GLY A 400 -27.32 -0.27 -2.48
CA GLY A 400 -26.59 0.99 -2.59
C GLY A 400 -27.07 2.09 -1.66
N GLY A 401 -28.05 1.81 -0.80
CA GLY A 401 -28.65 2.74 0.16
C GLY A 401 -30.18 2.77 0.09
N GLY A 402 -30.80 3.52 1.00
CA GLY A 402 -32.25 3.55 1.16
C GLY A 402 -32.84 2.35 1.94
N GLY A 403 -31.97 1.47 2.47
CA GLY A 403 -32.38 0.22 3.09
C GLY A 403 -31.51 -0.23 4.26
N GLN A 404 -31.35 -1.53 4.36
CA GLN A 404 -30.59 -2.16 5.46
C GLN A 404 -29.07 -2.01 5.30
N LEU A 405 -28.38 -1.91 6.44
CA LEU A 405 -26.94 -2.19 6.54
C LEU A 405 -26.76 -3.66 6.93
N ARG A 406 -25.91 -4.38 6.20
CA ARG A 406 -25.57 -5.78 6.50
C ARG A 406 -24.06 -5.97 6.54
N ALA A 407 -23.63 -7.08 7.11
CA ALA A 407 -22.22 -7.48 7.20
C ALA A 407 -22.00 -8.82 6.47
N SER A 408 -22.53 -8.98 5.26
CA SER A 408 -22.65 -10.28 4.59
C SER A 408 -21.95 -10.36 3.22
N SER A 409 -21.31 -9.31 2.75
CA SER A 409 -20.53 -9.35 1.49
C SER A 409 -19.10 -9.84 1.74
N GLU A 410 -18.63 -10.73 0.90
CA GLU A 410 -17.23 -11.24 0.93
C GLU A 410 -16.29 -10.44 0.01
N THR A 411 -16.79 -9.47 -0.72
CA THR A 411 -16.01 -8.65 -1.66
C THR A 411 -16.34 -7.18 -1.49
N VAL A 412 -15.37 -6.33 -1.81
CA VAL A 412 -15.57 -4.88 -1.80
C VAL A 412 -15.98 -4.41 -3.18
N GLY A 413 -17.22 -3.89 -3.26
CA GLY A 413 -17.77 -3.24 -4.44
C GLY A 413 -18.37 -1.88 -4.07
N ALA A 414 -19.25 -1.33 -4.93
CA ALA A 414 -19.90 -0.03 -4.67
C ALA A 414 -20.76 -0.05 -3.39
N ALA A 415 -21.47 -1.16 -3.14
CA ALA A 415 -22.35 -1.29 -1.98
C ALA A 415 -21.58 -1.43 -0.64
N GLU A 416 -20.35 -1.87 -0.66
CA GLU A 416 -19.46 -2.01 0.51
C GLU A 416 -18.56 -0.80 0.71
N THR A 417 -18.60 0.14 -0.23
CA THR A 417 -17.81 1.38 -0.17
C THR A 417 -18.60 2.49 0.47
N PHE A 418 -17.98 3.13 1.45
CA PHE A 418 -18.53 4.30 2.14
C PHE A 418 -17.55 5.46 2.03
N THR A 419 -18.06 6.68 1.97
CA THR A 419 -17.25 7.89 2.21
C THR A 419 -17.35 8.21 3.69
N ILE A 420 -16.20 8.23 4.38
CA ILE A 420 -16.13 8.67 5.78
C ILE A 420 -16.00 10.18 5.83
N GLU A 421 -16.88 10.83 6.55
CA GLU A 421 -16.96 12.30 6.62
C GLU A 421 -16.88 12.79 8.06
N LYS A 422 -16.11 13.86 8.28
CA LYS A 422 -15.98 14.55 9.56
C LYS A 422 -16.41 16.01 9.40
N PRO A 423 -17.17 16.59 10.35
CA PRO A 423 -17.45 18.02 10.37
C PRO A 423 -16.16 18.84 10.33
N GLY A 424 -16.06 19.80 9.44
CA GLY A 424 -14.87 20.63 9.25
C GLY A 424 -13.74 19.97 8.45
N GLY A 425 -13.91 18.71 8.03
CA GLY A 425 -12.90 18.02 7.21
C GLY A 425 -11.60 17.65 7.96
N GLY A 426 -10.55 17.37 7.20
CA GLY A 426 -9.21 17.11 7.73
C GLY A 426 -8.98 15.68 8.24
N VAL A 427 -7.93 15.52 9.02
CA VAL A 427 -7.49 14.23 9.58
C VAL A 427 -8.51 13.70 10.57
N ILE A 428 -8.85 12.41 10.46
CA ILE A 428 -9.73 11.72 11.40
C ILE A 428 -8.90 11.19 12.58
N ARG A 429 -9.32 11.52 13.79
CA ARG A 429 -8.63 11.20 15.05
C ARG A 429 -9.53 10.41 15.99
N HIS A 430 -8.92 9.77 16.97
CA HIS A 430 -9.67 9.13 18.06
C HIS A 430 -10.58 10.14 18.75
N GLY A 431 -11.87 9.77 18.88
CA GLY A 431 -12.88 10.61 19.49
C GLY A 431 -13.62 11.57 18.53
N ASP A 432 -13.23 11.62 17.27
CA ASP A 432 -13.89 12.47 16.29
C ASP A 432 -15.32 11.99 15.99
N ALA A 433 -16.20 12.96 15.74
CA ALA A 433 -17.52 12.72 15.19
C ALA A 433 -17.40 12.46 13.68
N VAL A 434 -17.89 11.33 13.22
CA VAL A 434 -17.85 10.93 11.79
C VAL A 434 -19.22 10.44 11.33
N SER A 435 -19.45 10.52 10.02
CA SER A 435 -20.59 9.90 9.34
C SER A 435 -20.09 9.03 8.20
N LEU A 436 -20.82 7.97 7.88
CA LEU A 436 -20.54 7.08 6.76
C LEU A 436 -21.63 7.29 5.70
N ARG A 437 -21.26 7.81 4.54
CA ARG A 437 -22.17 7.97 3.41
C ARG A 437 -21.92 6.83 2.42
N ALA A 438 -22.96 6.13 1.98
CA ALA A 438 -22.83 5.11 0.94
C ALA A 438 -22.26 5.73 -0.34
N ALA A 439 -21.33 5.03 -1.00
CA ALA A 439 -20.68 5.55 -2.19
C ALA A 439 -21.69 5.89 -3.28
N ASP A 440 -21.42 6.97 -4.00
CA ASP A 440 -22.22 7.45 -5.15
C ASP A 440 -23.71 7.70 -4.82
N SER A 441 -24.05 7.89 -3.53
CA SER A 441 -25.41 8.12 -3.06
C SER A 441 -25.50 9.31 -2.08
N THR A 442 -26.74 9.69 -1.75
CA THR A 442 -27.02 10.69 -0.71
C THR A 442 -27.33 10.05 0.65
N TRP A 443 -27.25 8.71 0.74
CA TRP A 443 -27.68 7.96 1.91
C TRP A 443 -26.54 7.79 2.92
N TYR A 444 -26.88 8.00 4.18
CA TYR A 444 -25.97 7.82 5.32
C TYR A 444 -26.37 6.60 6.14
N VAL A 445 -25.37 5.97 6.75
CA VAL A 445 -25.59 4.98 7.82
C VAL A 445 -26.23 5.69 8.99
N SER A 446 -27.34 5.17 9.47
CA SER A 446 -28.16 5.75 10.54
C SER A 446 -28.43 4.71 11.62
N ALA A 447 -28.08 5.02 12.86
CA ALA A 447 -28.48 4.25 14.04
C ALA A 447 -29.81 4.77 14.54
N GLU A 448 -30.90 4.01 14.34
CA GLU A 448 -32.23 4.42 14.72
C GLU A 448 -32.29 4.84 16.20
N SER A 449 -33.01 5.92 16.48
CA SER A 449 -33.12 6.53 17.82
C SER A 449 -31.77 6.95 18.44
N GLY A 450 -30.70 7.06 17.64
CA GLY A 450 -29.35 7.37 18.11
C GLY A 450 -28.66 6.20 18.79
N GLY A 451 -29.17 4.98 18.65
CA GLY A 451 -28.65 3.73 19.21
C GLY A 451 -29.68 2.98 20.04
N GLY A 452 -29.39 1.74 20.38
CA GLY A 452 -30.31 0.83 21.09
C GLY A 452 -31.26 0.06 20.15
N SER A 453 -31.07 0.15 18.82
CA SER A 453 -31.99 -0.43 17.83
C SER A 453 -31.24 -0.88 16.55
N ASN A 454 -31.99 -0.89 15.44
CA ASN A 454 -31.45 -1.25 14.11
C ASN A 454 -30.54 -0.19 13.55
N VAL A 455 -29.77 -0.60 12.55
CA VAL A 455 -28.95 0.28 11.72
C VAL A 455 -29.39 0.14 10.27
N THR A 456 -29.61 1.28 9.65
CA THR A 456 -30.02 1.38 8.24
C THR A 456 -29.03 2.26 7.45
N VAL A 457 -29.20 2.30 6.13
CA VAL A 457 -28.50 3.25 5.25
C VAL A 457 -29.56 4.13 4.60
N ALA A 458 -30.40 4.77 5.42
CA ALA A 458 -31.57 5.51 4.98
C ALA A 458 -31.59 6.98 5.43
N GLY A 459 -30.56 7.45 6.13
CA GLY A 459 -30.39 8.86 6.46
C GLY A 459 -30.18 9.69 5.20
N THR A 460 -30.93 10.77 5.00
CA THR A 460 -30.84 11.65 3.84
C THR A 460 -29.94 12.87 4.08
N ALA A 461 -29.53 13.06 5.31
CA ALA A 461 -28.63 14.13 5.74
C ALA A 461 -27.84 13.69 6.98
N ARG A 462 -26.74 14.37 7.24
CA ARG A 462 -25.95 14.20 8.47
C ARG A 462 -26.71 14.79 9.64
N GLY A 463 -27.29 13.95 10.48
CA GLY A 463 -27.97 14.29 11.73
C GLY A 463 -27.38 13.57 12.92
N ALA A 464 -28.07 13.60 14.05
CA ALA A 464 -27.62 12.94 15.28
C ALA A 464 -27.54 11.41 15.11
N PHE A 465 -28.45 10.82 14.34
CA PHE A 465 -28.51 9.37 14.13
C PHE A 465 -27.52 8.85 13.12
N GLU A 466 -27.00 9.73 12.24
CA GLU A 466 -25.98 9.47 11.23
C GLU A 466 -24.57 9.81 11.72
N THR A 467 -24.44 10.31 12.95
CA THR A 467 -23.16 10.70 13.55
C THR A 467 -22.71 9.68 14.58
N PHE A 468 -21.49 9.21 14.44
CA PHE A 468 -20.84 8.24 15.32
C PHE A 468 -19.57 8.86 15.90
N THR A 469 -19.22 8.51 17.14
CA THR A 469 -17.89 8.78 17.66
C THR A 469 -16.95 7.67 17.21
N LEU A 470 -15.93 7.99 16.42
CA LEU A 470 -14.92 7.04 16.00
C LEU A 470 -13.89 6.85 17.10
N LEU A 471 -13.68 5.61 17.51
CA LEU A 471 -12.65 5.23 18.46
C LEU A 471 -11.66 4.29 17.75
N PHE A 472 -10.37 4.58 17.79
CA PHE A 472 -9.38 3.61 17.37
C PHE A 472 -9.27 2.53 18.43
N ALA A 473 -9.47 1.27 18.01
CA ALA A 473 -9.22 0.11 18.86
C ALA A 473 -7.71 0.00 19.12
N THR A 474 -7.34 -0.40 20.34
CA THR A 474 -5.94 -0.66 20.67
C THR A 474 -5.40 -1.74 19.73
N PRO A 475 -4.24 -1.57 19.10
CA PRO A 475 -3.68 -2.60 18.23
C PRO A 475 -3.50 -3.89 19.01
N HIS A 476 -3.90 -5.03 18.45
CA HIS A 476 -3.43 -6.32 18.96
C HIS A 476 -1.91 -6.31 18.88
N SER A 477 -1.23 -6.66 19.95
CA SER A 477 0.22 -6.82 19.92
C SER A 477 0.57 -7.76 18.75
N ILE A 478 1.56 -7.41 17.93
CA ILE A 478 2.04 -8.22 16.80
C ILE A 478 2.31 -9.66 17.21
N ALA A 479 2.67 -9.90 18.50
CA ALA A 479 2.86 -11.21 19.07
C ALA A 479 1.67 -12.19 18.91
N SER A 480 0.44 -11.70 18.72
CA SER A 480 -0.72 -12.58 18.56
C SER A 480 -1.12 -12.86 17.11
N SER A 481 -0.85 -11.95 16.17
CA SER A 481 -1.24 -12.13 14.76
C SER A 481 -0.16 -12.82 13.92
N ALA A 482 1.11 -12.49 14.13
CA ALA A 482 2.23 -13.14 13.43
C ALA A 482 2.43 -14.60 13.88
N ALA A 483 2.22 -14.91 15.18
CA ALA A 483 2.28 -16.28 15.68
C ALA A 483 1.15 -17.17 15.15
N ALA A 484 0.01 -16.61 14.77
CA ALA A 484 -1.08 -17.36 14.16
C ALA A 484 -0.80 -17.66 12.68
N SER A 485 -0.27 -16.71 11.91
CA SER A 485 0.02 -16.89 10.48
C SER A 485 1.24 -17.80 10.21
N LEU A 486 2.24 -17.84 11.12
CA LEU A 486 3.40 -18.72 11.00
C LEU A 486 3.12 -20.18 11.38
N ARG A 487 2.01 -20.45 12.08
CA ARG A 487 1.61 -21.83 12.41
C ARG A 487 0.85 -22.54 11.30
N GLU A 488 0.38 -21.83 10.29
CA GLU A 488 -0.38 -22.39 9.16
C GLU A 488 0.48 -22.66 7.91
N ALA A 489 1.77 -22.37 7.91
CA ALA A 489 2.66 -22.79 6.84
C ALA A 489 2.88 -24.31 6.92
N PRO A 490 2.48 -25.11 5.90
CA PRO A 490 2.68 -26.55 5.95
C PRO A 490 4.18 -26.85 5.98
N ALA A 491 4.61 -27.61 6.99
CA ALA A 491 5.96 -28.15 7.07
C ALA A 491 6.24 -28.95 5.78
N GLY A 492 7.01 -28.35 4.87
CA GLY A 492 7.49 -29.00 3.67
C GLY A 492 8.25 -30.25 4.07
N ARG A 493 7.77 -31.42 3.64
CA ARG A 493 8.47 -32.69 3.79
C ARG A 493 9.82 -32.58 3.09
N ARG A 494 10.86 -32.96 3.82
CA ARG A 494 12.21 -33.21 3.31
C ARG A 494 12.21 -34.32 2.25
#